data_4244bf73b5053197c341a37659c9fdfe
#
_entry.id   4244bf73b5053197c341a37659c9fdfe
#
_cell.length_a   1.000
_cell.length_b   1.000
_cell.length_c   1.000
_cell.angle_alpha   90.00
_cell.angle_beta   90.00
_cell.angle_gamma   90.00
#
_symmetry.space_group_name_H-M   'P 1'
#
loop_
_entity.id
_entity.type
_entity.pdbx_description
1 polymer ?
#
loop_
_entity_poly.entity_id
_entity_poly.type
_entity_poly.pdbx_seq_one_letter_code
_entity_poly.pdbx_strand_id
1 'polypeptide(L)' 'MKTIANIHAEIEVLSEQRTELWNLLSQGRNESVREEIKQINERLQRLWDEHRAERARIRFGERDEIVRRARAEERLERAA' A
#
# COMPACT_ATOMS: atom_id res chain seq x y z
N MET A 1 3.48 7.45 10.76
CA MET A 1 3.70 6.71 9.51
C MET A 1 2.94 5.40 9.54
N LYS A 2 2.13 5.13 8.52
CA LYS A 2 1.41 3.86 8.44
C LYS A 2 2.34 2.75 7.96
N THR A 3 2.29 1.60 8.62
CA THR A 3 3.02 0.42 8.15
C THR A 3 2.29 -0.20 6.95
N ILE A 4 3.00 -1.04 6.19
CA ILE A 4 2.38 -1.81 5.09
C ILE A 4 1.22 -2.65 5.60
N ALA A 5 1.37 -3.28 6.76
CA ALA A 5 0.30 -4.07 7.36
C ALA A 5 -0.94 -3.24 7.67
N ASN A 6 -0.78 -2.01 8.19
CA ASN A 6 -1.89 -1.11 8.46
C ASN A 6 -2.58 -0.65 7.17
N ILE A 7 -1.80 -0.31 6.15
CA ILE A 7 -2.34 0.08 4.84
C ILE A 7 -3.13 -1.07 4.23
N HIS A 8 -2.59 -2.28 4.28
CA HIS A 8 -3.25 -3.47 3.75
C HIS A 8 -4.56 -3.78 4.50
N ALA A 9 -4.57 -3.64 5.82
CA ALA A 9 -5.77 -3.84 6.63
C ALA A 9 -6.87 -2.83 6.25
N GLU A 10 -6.54 -1.55 6.05
CA GLU A 10 -7.49 -0.55 5.59
C GLU A 10 -8.05 -0.88 4.20
N ILE A 11 -7.19 -1.34 3.29
CA ILE A 11 -7.61 -1.77 1.95
C ILE A 11 -8.63 -2.91 2.05
N GLU A 12 -8.40 -3.90 2.90
CA GLU A 12 -9.33 -5.02 3.09
C GLU A 12 -10.68 -4.56 3.60
N VAL A 13 -10.71 -3.71 4.62
CA VAL A 13 -11.95 -3.18 5.20
C VAL A 13 -12.74 -2.39 4.15
N LEU A 14 -12.08 -1.50 3.42
CA LEU A 14 -12.73 -0.70 2.39
C LEU A 14 -13.23 -1.54 1.22
N SER A 15 -12.49 -2.58 0.85
CA SER A 15 -12.90 -3.51 -0.21
C SER A 15 -14.15 -4.29 0.18
N GLU A 16 -14.27 -4.73 1.43
CA GLU A 16 -15.46 -5.38 1.95
C GLU A 16 -16.65 -4.42 1.97
N GLN A 17 -16.47 -3.20 2.44
CA GLN A 17 -17.51 -2.18 2.43
C GLN A 17 -17.98 -1.89 1.02
N ARG A 18 -17.08 -1.79 0.06
CA ARG A 18 -17.42 -1.58 -1.34
C ARG A 18 -18.27 -2.73 -1.88
N THR A 19 -17.93 -3.97 -1.56
CA THR A 19 -18.69 -5.14 -1.99
C THR A 19 -20.11 -5.10 -1.43
N GLU A 20 -20.27 -4.76 -0.15
CA GLU A 20 -21.58 -4.61 0.47
C GLU A 20 -22.43 -3.52 -0.19
N LEU A 21 -21.80 -2.39 -0.50
CA LEU A 21 -22.48 -1.29 -1.18
C LEU A 21 -22.90 -1.66 -2.62
N TRP A 22 -22.06 -2.40 -3.34
CA TRP A 22 -22.43 -2.93 -4.64
C TRP A 22 -23.62 -3.88 -4.57
N ASN A 23 -23.67 -4.73 -3.55
CA ASN A 23 -24.81 -5.61 -3.32
C ASN A 23 -26.08 -4.82 -3.07
N LEU A 24 -26.02 -3.76 -2.28
CA LEU A 24 -27.15 -2.84 -2.05
C LEU A 24 -27.59 -2.16 -3.34
N LEU A 25 -26.64 -1.69 -4.13
CA LEU A 25 -26.93 -1.02 -5.40
C LEU A 25 -27.59 -1.96 -6.40
N SER A 26 -27.28 -3.25 -6.37
CA SER A 26 -27.89 -4.25 -7.26
C SER A 26 -29.39 -4.47 -6.95
N GLN A 27 -29.85 -4.10 -5.75
CA GLN A 27 -31.24 -4.20 -5.34
C GLN A 27 -32.11 -2.99 -5.73
N GLY A 28 -31.48 -1.90 -6.19
CA GLY A 28 -32.19 -0.71 -6.63
C GLY A 28 -31.27 0.47 -6.81
N ARG A 29 -31.73 1.49 -7.54
CA ARG A 29 -30.96 2.73 -7.74
C ARG A 29 -30.91 3.54 -6.45
N ASN A 30 -29.69 3.89 -6.01
CA ASN A 30 -29.48 4.75 -4.87
C ASN A 30 -28.26 5.63 -5.11
N GLU A 31 -28.50 6.92 -5.34
CA GLU A 31 -27.44 7.89 -5.61
C GLU A 31 -26.50 8.06 -4.42
N SER A 32 -27.00 7.94 -3.20
CA SER A 32 -26.20 8.02 -1.99
C SER A 32 -25.20 6.85 -1.93
N VAL A 33 -25.62 5.65 -2.27
CA VAL A 33 -24.75 4.46 -2.33
C VAL A 33 -23.71 4.60 -3.43
N ARG A 34 -24.08 5.12 -4.57
CA ARG A 34 -23.14 5.40 -5.68
C ARG A 34 -22.05 6.37 -5.25
N GLU A 35 -22.43 7.43 -4.56
CA GLU A 35 -21.47 8.42 -4.07
C GLU A 35 -20.51 7.81 -3.04
N GLU A 36 -21.01 6.98 -2.13
CA GLU A 36 -20.17 6.25 -1.18
C GLU A 36 -19.18 5.33 -1.86
N ILE A 37 -19.61 4.59 -2.89
CA ILE A 37 -18.73 3.73 -3.68
C ILE A 37 -17.63 4.55 -4.34
N LYS A 38 -17.97 5.69 -4.91
CA LYS A 38 -17.01 6.60 -5.53
C LYS A 38 -15.96 7.07 -4.53
N GLN A 39 -16.36 7.47 -3.35
CA GLN A 39 -15.45 7.90 -2.29
C GLN A 39 -14.54 6.77 -1.83
N ILE A 40 -15.07 5.57 -1.69
CA ILE A 40 -14.30 4.38 -1.32
C ILE A 40 -13.26 4.07 -2.41
N ASN A 41 -13.64 4.13 -3.68
CA ASN A 41 -12.72 3.89 -4.79
C ASN A 41 -11.56 4.89 -4.81
N GLU A 42 -11.84 6.17 -4.57
CA GLU A 42 -10.81 7.21 -4.48
C GLU A 42 -9.85 6.96 -3.32
N ARG A 43 -10.39 6.56 -2.18
CA ARG A 43 -9.60 6.24 -0.99
C ARG A 43 -8.76 4.98 -1.20
N LEU A 44 -9.31 3.95 -1.83
CA LEU A 44 -8.58 2.74 -2.17
C LEU A 44 -7.41 3.04 -3.11
N GLN A 45 -7.62 3.89 -4.10
CA GLN A 45 -6.56 4.29 -5.02
C GLN A 45 -5.40 4.96 -4.28
N ARG A 46 -5.70 5.87 -3.36
CA ARG A 46 -4.68 6.52 -2.51
C ARG A 46 -3.95 5.52 -1.62
N LEU A 47 -4.67 4.58 -1.03
CA LEU A 47 -4.06 3.55 -0.18
C LEU A 47 -3.13 2.63 -0.97
N TRP A 48 -3.51 2.25 -2.19
CA TRP A 48 -2.63 1.48 -3.07
C TRP A 48 -1.38 2.25 -3.47
N ASP A 49 -1.50 3.56 -3.70
CA ASP A 49 -0.36 4.41 -3.99
C ASP A 49 0.59 4.50 -2.78
N GLU A 50 0.03 4.67 -1.58
CA GLU A 50 0.82 4.63 -0.33
C GLU A 50 1.51 3.29 -0.13
N HIS A 51 0.82 2.20 -0.42
CA HIS A 51 1.36 0.84 -0.32
C HIS A 51 2.56 0.66 -1.25
N ARG A 52 2.45 1.09 -2.51
CA ARG A 52 3.54 1.03 -3.48
C ARG A 52 4.72 1.89 -3.05
N ALA A 53 4.46 3.09 -2.57
CA ALA A 53 5.50 4.00 -2.11
C ALA A 53 6.26 3.42 -0.90
N GLU A 54 5.54 2.83 0.04
CA GLU A 54 6.14 2.21 1.23
C GLU A 54 6.98 0.98 0.86
N ARG A 55 6.49 0.15 -0.06
CA ARG A 55 7.27 -1.00 -0.56
C ARG A 55 8.55 -0.54 -1.27
N ALA A 56 8.47 0.50 -2.07
CA ALA A 56 9.64 1.06 -2.73
C ALA A 56 10.66 1.59 -1.72
N ARG A 57 10.20 2.29 -0.69
CA ARG A 57 11.05 2.81 0.38
C ARG A 57 11.80 1.70 1.11
N ILE A 58 11.11 0.60 1.43
CA ILE A 58 11.71 -0.55 2.09
C ILE A 58 12.77 -1.19 1.18
N ARG A 59 12.48 -1.39 -0.08
CA ARG A 59 13.43 -1.95 -1.05
C ARG A 59 14.68 -1.10 -1.20
N PHE A 60 14.52 0.23 -1.26
CA PHE A 60 15.66 1.14 -1.32
C PHE A 60 16.53 1.06 -0.06
N GLY A 61 15.91 0.97 1.11
CA GLY A 61 16.64 0.80 2.37
C GLY A 61 17.44 -0.48 2.40
N GLU A 62 16.86 -1.60 2.00
CA GLU A 62 17.53 -2.90 1.92
C GLU A 62 18.69 -2.87 0.91
N ARG A 63 18.48 -2.26 -0.23
CA ARG A 63 19.49 -2.14 -1.28
C ARG A 63 20.68 -1.32 -0.83
N ASP A 64 20.44 -0.20 -0.16
CA ASP A 64 21.48 0.63 0.43
C ASP A 64 22.32 -0.14 1.44
N GLU A 65 21.69 -0.92 2.27
CA GLU A 65 22.36 -1.75 3.28
C GLU A 65 23.24 -2.79 2.63
N ILE A 66 22.78 -3.47 1.58
CA ILE A 66 23.55 -4.45 0.83
C ILE A 66 24.78 -3.79 0.19
N VAL A 67 24.60 -2.63 -0.42
CA VAL A 67 25.70 -1.88 -1.04
C VAL A 67 26.73 -1.45 0.00
N ARG A 68 26.31 -0.97 1.16
CA ARG A 68 27.21 -0.59 2.25
C ARG A 68 28.03 -1.78 2.76
N ARG A 69 27.40 -2.94 2.92
CA ARG A 69 28.08 -4.17 3.34
C ARG A 69 29.13 -4.61 2.31
N ALA A 70 28.77 -4.58 1.04
CA ALA A 70 29.69 -4.94 -0.04
C ALA A 70 30.92 -4.01 -0.07
N ARG A 71 30.73 -2.71 0.10
CA ARG A 71 31.81 -1.74 0.16
C ARG A 71 32.70 -1.92 1.40
N ALA A 72 32.10 -2.25 2.54
CA ALA A 72 32.84 -2.52 3.76
C ALA A 72 33.72 -3.76 3.62
N GLU A 73 33.22 -4.83 3.00
CA GLU A 73 33.97 -6.05 2.70
C GLU A 73 35.15 -5.77 1.76
N GLU A 74 34.94 -4.99 0.71
CA GLU A 74 36.01 -4.58 -0.20
C GLU A 74 37.12 -3.81 0.51
N ARG A 75 36.77 -2.91 1.41
CA ARG A 75 37.77 -2.16 2.22
C ARG A 75 38.58 -3.07 3.11
N LEU A 76 37.95 -4.06 3.72
CA LEU A 76 38.65 -5.03 4.56
C LEU A 76 39.60 -5.89 3.76
N GLU A 77 39.19 -6.35 2.58
CA GLU A 77 40.06 -7.10 1.67
C GLU A 77 41.26 -6.30 1.21
N ARG A 78 41.08 -5.01 0.90
CA ARG A 78 42.18 -4.14 0.50
C ARG A 78 43.17 -3.80 1.61
N ALA A 79 42.69 -3.80 2.86
CA ALA A 79 43.49 -3.52 4.04
C ALA A 79 44.32 -4.75 4.49
N ALA A 80 43.92 -5.91 4.06
CA ALA A 80 44.67 -7.13 4.32
C ALA A 80 45.81 -7.27 3.27
#